data_027d5e15c18de7081108ceb2b36f70e8
#
_entry.id   027d5e15c18de7081108ceb2b36f70e8
#
_cell.length_a   1.000
_cell.length_b   1.000
_cell.length_c   1.000
_cell.angle_alpha   90.00
_cell.angle_beta   90.00
_cell.angle_gamma   90.00
#
_symmetry.space_group_name_H-M   'P 1'
#
loop_
_entity.id
_entity.type
_entity.pdbx_description
1 polymer ?
#
loop_
_entity_poly.entity_id
_entity_poly.type
_entity_poly.pdbx_seq_one_letter_code
_entity_poly.pdbx_strand_id
1 'polypeptide(L)'
;MRRGVSLGLALLRATALGALVLLLWNPAVSRVESGVATPLVLLDASLSMAGQGGGWHAALDTARALAHGGVIWRFGARVTAFDTLPPADGASRLGPALAAAAARGGPVVVVTDGAITDAADLPPDLARGPRIIVVPRAPFFDAFVASVEGPRHVSAGDTIRLSVSYGTAGPKEAGRGKREGTLIVNLSGRRIASHRVVLPDSGVVSTDITLPASLFAPSASALEVRLEGASDSEPRDDARTFVLDVSPQPSVVLLAAPPDWETRFLARTLTDVARVPLRAFVAAEPAAAGGGGGPWRDGATLAAVSQAEVAQAVAAARLVIEAGEPATLARFVPPHKGAVLLWAPARRQDGGGGGGDWYVQPPGPSPLAAALAGAAWDSLPPVTGLVELAPDSAAVVVLTARLGRRGAPRPLVVLSEHDGRRRAVVAGAGLYRWAFRGGASAEAYRALVAALSDWLLAGGEGRRERFAPVTYEVPNGMPLVWRWTGAGAPQDAPLSLWEGGRERRDTLRFDAGGRAELRLAPGVYRYAAAVPPSAGGGERGLVAVETYSDEWRPATPALAPQAGLPAARVVIGGLRDRWWLFVLAVVALAAEWAWRRRQGLP
;
A
#
# COMPACT_ATOMS: atom_id res chain seq x y z
N MET A 1 -87.46 0.55 20.86
CA MET A 1 -86.35 0.84 21.82
C MET A 1 -85.23 -0.23 21.88
N ARG A 2 -85.52 -1.56 21.72
CA ARG A 2 -84.48 -2.63 21.84
C ARG A 2 -83.39 -2.59 20.74
N ARG A 3 -83.65 -2.15 19.50
CA ARG A 3 -82.63 -2.08 18.40
C ARG A 3 -81.56 -0.98 18.62
N GLY A 4 -81.89 0.14 19.23
CA GLY A 4 -80.91 1.24 19.50
C GLY A 4 -79.91 0.90 20.64
N VAL A 5 -80.39 0.14 21.64
CA VAL A 5 -79.54 -0.32 22.75
C VAL A 5 -78.52 -1.36 22.28
N SER A 6 -78.89 -2.28 21.39
CA SER A 6 -77.97 -3.26 20.83
C SER A 6 -76.87 -2.63 19.94
N LEU A 7 -77.16 -1.56 19.22
CA LEU A 7 -76.21 -0.86 18.39
C LEU A 7 -75.17 -0.08 19.18
N GLY A 8 -75.61 0.54 20.29
CA GLY A 8 -74.71 1.28 21.17
C GLY A 8 -73.72 0.35 21.89
N LEU A 9 -74.16 -0.77 22.38
CA LEU A 9 -73.30 -1.79 22.97
C LEU A 9 -72.31 -2.39 21.98
N ALA A 10 -72.74 -2.64 20.75
CA ALA A 10 -71.88 -3.13 19.66
C ALA A 10 -70.79 -2.10 19.29
N LEU A 11 -71.14 -0.82 19.27
CA LEU A 11 -70.18 0.28 19.03
C LEU A 11 -69.15 0.37 20.13
N LEU A 12 -69.53 0.31 21.40
CA LEU A 12 -68.57 0.36 22.52
C LEU A 12 -67.60 -0.81 22.46
N ARG A 13 -68.10 -2.00 22.16
CA ARG A 13 -67.29 -3.21 22.00
C ARG A 13 -66.33 -3.11 20.80
N ALA A 14 -66.82 -2.63 19.70
CA ALA A 14 -66.02 -2.43 18.50
C ALA A 14 -64.89 -1.38 18.73
N THR A 15 -65.17 -0.31 19.47
CA THR A 15 -64.17 0.70 19.85
C THR A 15 -63.10 0.11 20.78
N ALA A 16 -63.50 -0.66 21.80
CA ALA A 16 -62.57 -1.32 22.72
C ALA A 16 -61.69 -2.33 21.99
N LEU A 17 -62.27 -3.20 21.17
CA LEU A 17 -61.53 -4.19 20.40
C LEU A 17 -60.60 -3.52 19.37
N GLY A 18 -61.06 -2.49 18.68
CA GLY A 18 -60.23 -1.70 17.74
C GLY A 18 -59.04 -1.04 18.41
N ALA A 19 -59.24 -0.48 19.61
CA ALA A 19 -58.14 0.08 20.38
C ALA A 19 -57.14 -0.99 20.83
N LEU A 20 -57.62 -2.17 21.28
CA LEU A 20 -56.77 -3.33 21.65
C LEU A 20 -55.98 -3.86 20.44
N VAL A 21 -56.62 -3.99 19.28
CA VAL A 21 -55.95 -4.44 18.06
C VAL A 21 -54.85 -3.45 17.64
N LEU A 22 -55.09 -2.14 17.75
CA LEU A 22 -54.08 -1.11 17.46
C LEU A 22 -52.90 -1.15 18.45
N LEU A 23 -53.19 -1.43 19.72
CA LEU A 23 -52.15 -1.58 20.75
C LEU A 23 -51.33 -2.86 20.55
N LEU A 24 -51.97 -3.97 20.12
CA LEU A 24 -51.29 -5.25 19.86
C LEU A 24 -50.49 -5.18 18.54
N TRP A 25 -51.05 -4.60 17.48
CA TRP A 25 -50.36 -4.44 16.20
C TRP A 25 -49.18 -3.46 16.32
N ASN A 26 -49.31 -2.46 17.23
CA ASN A 26 -48.30 -1.45 17.51
C ASN A 26 -47.61 -0.88 16.24
N PRO A 27 -48.36 -0.34 15.27
CA PRO A 27 -47.74 0.20 14.08
C PRO A 27 -46.80 1.33 14.43
N ALA A 28 -45.64 1.34 13.77
CA ALA A 28 -44.63 2.39 13.98
C ALA A 28 -45.15 3.71 13.35
N VAL A 29 -45.23 4.74 14.18
CA VAL A 29 -45.56 6.10 13.73
C VAL A 29 -44.29 6.91 13.75
N SER A 30 -43.80 7.28 12.58
CA SER A 30 -42.64 8.18 12.48
C SER A 30 -43.11 9.63 12.69
N ARG A 31 -42.53 10.29 13.69
CA ARG A 31 -42.74 11.73 13.92
C ARG A 31 -41.41 12.45 13.69
N VAL A 32 -41.45 13.44 12.81
CA VAL A 32 -40.32 14.35 12.64
C VAL A 32 -40.37 15.37 13.78
N GLU A 33 -39.46 15.23 14.73
CA GLU A 33 -39.26 16.25 15.78
C GLU A 33 -38.17 17.22 15.35
N SER A 34 -38.53 18.47 15.15
CA SER A 34 -37.60 19.57 14.96
C SER A 34 -37.01 19.96 16.33
N GLY A 35 -36.16 19.12 16.89
CA GLY A 35 -35.43 19.40 18.13
C GLY A 35 -34.02 19.84 17.81
N VAL A 36 -33.49 20.80 18.55
CA VAL A 36 -32.06 21.17 18.48
C VAL A 36 -31.25 20.03 19.12
N ALA A 37 -31.03 18.96 18.35
CA ALA A 37 -30.10 17.92 18.81
C ALA A 37 -28.69 18.50 18.81
N THR A 38 -27.96 18.30 19.90
CA THR A 38 -26.53 18.70 19.98
C THR A 38 -25.75 18.02 18.88
N PRO A 39 -25.06 18.76 18.00
CA PRO A 39 -24.35 18.18 16.89
C PRO A 39 -23.12 17.38 17.36
N LEU A 40 -22.78 16.34 16.60
CA LEU A 40 -21.44 15.77 16.62
C LEU A 40 -20.52 16.68 15.81
N VAL A 41 -19.47 17.17 16.43
CA VAL A 41 -18.47 17.99 15.74
C VAL A 41 -17.29 17.11 15.34
N LEU A 42 -16.96 17.11 14.06
CA LEU A 42 -15.77 16.49 13.49
C LEU A 42 -14.72 17.58 13.29
N LEU A 43 -13.65 17.54 14.07
CA LEU A 43 -12.55 18.51 14.02
C LEU A 43 -11.38 17.90 13.25
N ASP A 44 -10.96 18.58 12.20
CA ASP A 44 -9.79 18.21 11.42
C ASP A 44 -8.52 18.31 12.26
N ALA A 45 -7.76 17.22 12.33
CA ALA A 45 -6.51 17.09 13.07
C ALA A 45 -5.34 16.70 12.16
N SER A 46 -5.48 16.94 10.85
CA SER A 46 -4.38 16.80 9.90
C SER A 46 -3.31 17.87 10.09
N LEU A 47 -2.10 17.57 9.63
CA LEU A 47 -0.95 18.46 9.76
C LEU A 47 -1.17 19.80 9.07
N SER A 48 -2.01 19.89 8.04
CA SER A 48 -2.35 21.14 7.34
C SER A 48 -2.90 22.21 8.29
N MET A 49 -3.68 21.79 9.31
CA MET A 49 -4.25 22.68 10.32
C MET A 49 -3.19 23.36 11.20
N ALA A 50 -1.99 22.76 11.33
CA ALA A 50 -0.84 23.27 12.08
C ALA A 50 0.31 23.76 11.19
N GLY A 51 0.17 23.64 9.86
CA GLY A 51 1.14 24.11 8.87
C GLY A 51 1.18 25.62 8.74
N GLN A 52 2.00 26.12 7.83
CA GLN A 52 2.09 27.54 7.52
C GLN A 52 0.70 28.08 7.14
N GLY A 53 0.28 29.14 7.78
CA GLY A 53 -1.05 29.74 7.60
C GLY A 53 -2.22 28.94 8.16
N GLY A 54 -1.96 27.83 8.85
CA GLY A 54 -2.98 26.95 9.43
C GLY A 54 -3.76 27.58 10.59
N GLY A 55 -5.01 27.20 10.72
CA GLY A 55 -5.99 27.77 11.66
C GLY A 55 -6.33 26.89 12.85
N TRP A 56 -5.42 26.06 13.37
CA TRP A 56 -5.73 25.07 14.40
C TRP A 56 -6.46 25.65 15.62
N HIS A 57 -5.94 26.74 16.22
CA HIS A 57 -6.55 27.33 17.40
C HIS A 57 -7.97 27.86 17.12
N ALA A 58 -8.15 28.55 15.99
CA ALA A 58 -9.46 29.05 15.58
C ALA A 58 -10.45 27.91 15.29
N ALA A 59 -9.99 26.81 14.68
CA ALA A 59 -10.80 25.62 14.44
C ALA A 59 -11.20 24.93 15.76
N LEU A 60 -10.26 24.80 16.69
CA LEU A 60 -10.50 24.22 18.01
C LEU A 60 -11.54 25.03 18.81
N ASP A 61 -11.42 26.36 18.84
CA ASP A 61 -12.38 27.25 19.52
C ASP A 61 -13.74 27.18 18.83
N THR A 62 -13.78 27.18 17.50
CA THR A 62 -15.00 27.01 16.73
C THR A 62 -15.68 25.68 17.03
N ALA A 63 -14.91 24.58 17.07
CA ALA A 63 -15.43 23.25 17.37
C ALA A 63 -16.04 23.19 18.77
N ARG A 64 -15.38 23.77 19.78
CA ARG A 64 -15.89 23.85 21.14
C ARG A 64 -17.18 24.69 21.25
N ALA A 65 -17.21 25.84 20.60
CA ALA A 65 -18.38 26.69 20.57
C ALA A 65 -19.59 26.00 19.94
N LEU A 66 -19.39 25.26 18.85
CA LEU A 66 -20.46 24.56 18.15
C LEU A 66 -20.93 23.28 18.83
N ALA A 67 -20.06 22.60 19.54
CA ALA A 67 -20.41 21.41 20.28
C ALA A 67 -21.39 21.67 21.43
N HIS A 68 -21.45 22.89 21.97
CA HIS A 68 -22.32 23.26 23.10
C HIS A 68 -22.26 22.26 24.29
N GLY A 69 -21.06 21.76 24.59
CA GLY A 69 -20.88 20.68 25.57
C GLY A 69 -21.17 19.29 25.07
N GLY A 70 -21.52 19.12 23.79
CA GLY A 70 -21.69 17.83 23.10
C GLY A 70 -20.37 17.14 22.77
N VAL A 71 -20.45 16.20 21.82
CA VAL A 71 -19.32 15.34 21.47
C VAL A 71 -18.53 15.95 20.33
N ILE A 72 -17.20 15.96 20.50
CA ILE A 72 -16.24 16.28 19.44
C ILE A 72 -15.44 15.00 19.13
N TRP A 73 -15.25 14.70 17.85
CA TRP A 73 -14.28 13.73 17.37
C TRP A 73 -13.22 14.44 16.55
N ARG A 74 -12.01 13.94 16.62
CA ARG A 74 -10.95 14.35 15.70
C ARG A 74 -10.91 13.40 14.52
N PHE A 75 -10.69 13.94 13.34
CA PHE A 75 -10.43 13.15 12.16
C PHE A 75 -9.15 13.62 11.46
N GLY A 76 -8.51 12.70 10.78
CA GLY A 76 -7.29 12.88 10.03
C GLY A 76 -7.06 11.60 9.25
N ALA A 77 -5.90 10.95 9.38
CA ALA A 77 -5.69 9.60 8.85
C ALA A 77 -6.64 8.56 9.50
N ARG A 78 -7.17 8.87 10.67
CA ARG A 78 -8.13 8.06 11.45
C ARG A 78 -9.07 8.94 12.24
N VAL A 79 -10.13 8.32 12.76
CA VAL A 79 -11.07 8.98 13.68
C VAL A 79 -10.66 8.67 15.13
N THR A 80 -10.54 9.69 15.97
CA THR A 80 -10.16 9.54 17.39
C THR A 80 -11.07 10.34 18.30
N ALA A 81 -11.07 9.98 19.58
CA ALA A 81 -11.72 10.79 20.62
C ALA A 81 -11.06 12.17 20.67
N PHE A 82 -11.84 13.16 21.15
CA PHE A 82 -11.37 14.53 21.30
C PHE A 82 -10.25 14.62 22.34
N ASP A 83 -9.19 15.28 21.96
CA ASP A 83 -8.15 15.82 22.82
C ASP A 83 -7.72 17.21 22.32
N THR A 84 -6.87 17.91 23.06
CA THR A 84 -6.37 19.24 22.72
C THR A 84 -4.95 19.24 22.18
N LEU A 85 -4.40 18.05 21.89
CA LEU A 85 -3.06 17.93 21.34
C LEU A 85 -3.00 18.57 19.95
N PRO A 86 -1.84 19.10 19.54
CA PRO A 86 -1.67 19.60 18.19
C PRO A 86 -2.03 18.58 17.12
N PRO A 87 -2.43 19.01 15.92
CA PRO A 87 -2.62 18.13 14.77
C PRO A 87 -1.37 17.32 14.48
N ALA A 88 -1.54 16.04 14.20
CA ALA A 88 -0.42 15.11 13.98
C ALA A 88 -0.68 14.08 12.90
N ASP A 89 -1.83 14.08 12.24
CA ASP A 89 -2.17 13.13 11.20
C ASP A 89 -1.71 13.63 9.82
N GLY A 90 -1.01 12.78 9.07
CA GLY A 90 -0.43 13.10 7.75
C GLY A 90 -1.42 12.97 6.58
N ALA A 91 -2.72 12.88 6.87
CA ALA A 91 -3.79 12.88 5.87
C ALA A 91 -5.08 13.38 6.50
N SER A 92 -5.95 13.98 5.71
CA SER A 92 -7.28 14.46 6.10
C SER A 92 -8.35 13.63 5.40
N ARG A 93 -8.74 12.49 6.02
CA ARG A 93 -9.76 11.57 5.48
C ARG A 93 -11.11 11.80 6.14
N LEU A 94 -12.02 12.41 5.41
CA LEU A 94 -13.35 12.74 5.91
C LEU A 94 -14.35 11.59 5.77
N GLY A 95 -14.22 10.74 4.75
CA GLY A 95 -15.16 9.64 4.48
C GLY A 95 -15.36 8.69 5.65
N PRO A 96 -14.30 8.13 6.27
CA PRO A 96 -14.43 7.28 7.45
C PRO A 96 -15.07 7.99 8.64
N ALA A 97 -14.80 9.29 8.83
CA ALA A 97 -15.38 10.08 9.90
C ALA A 97 -16.89 10.31 9.70
N LEU A 98 -17.30 10.60 8.46
CA LEU A 98 -18.73 10.73 8.12
C LEU A 98 -19.47 9.40 8.23
N ALA A 99 -18.87 8.30 7.81
CA ALA A 99 -19.44 6.96 7.94
C ALA A 99 -19.65 6.59 9.42
N ALA A 100 -18.67 6.85 10.27
CA ALA A 100 -18.79 6.63 11.72
C ALA A 100 -19.85 7.55 12.35
N ALA A 101 -19.91 8.82 11.92
CA ALA A 101 -20.92 9.77 12.36
C ALA A 101 -22.33 9.38 11.95
N ALA A 102 -22.50 8.89 10.72
CA ALA A 102 -23.78 8.39 10.19
C ALA A 102 -24.28 7.18 11.00
N ALA A 103 -23.40 6.27 11.41
CA ALA A 103 -23.74 5.14 12.26
C ALA A 103 -24.24 5.56 13.65
N ARG A 104 -23.75 6.70 14.16
CA ARG A 104 -24.22 7.28 15.43
C ARG A 104 -25.59 7.96 15.27
N GLY A 105 -25.85 8.55 14.11
CA GLY A 105 -27.03 9.38 13.84
C GLY A 105 -26.96 10.77 14.47
N GLY A 106 -27.80 11.68 13.99
CA GLY A 106 -27.90 13.08 14.44
C GLY A 106 -27.16 14.07 13.52
N PRO A 107 -27.24 15.37 13.83
CA PRO A 107 -26.59 16.41 13.04
C PRO A 107 -25.08 16.35 13.18
N VAL A 108 -24.38 16.58 12.07
CA VAL A 108 -22.92 16.56 11.99
C VAL A 108 -22.42 17.93 11.55
N VAL A 109 -21.40 18.42 12.22
CA VAL A 109 -20.66 19.63 11.85
C VAL A 109 -19.21 19.25 11.61
N VAL A 110 -18.65 19.62 10.47
CA VAL A 110 -17.25 19.44 10.13
C VAL A 110 -16.55 20.78 10.23
N VAL A 111 -15.40 20.82 10.93
CA VAL A 111 -14.52 22.00 11.01
C VAL A 111 -13.17 21.59 10.43
N THR A 112 -12.76 22.19 9.33
CA THR A 112 -11.57 21.84 8.55
C THR A 112 -11.02 23.07 7.81
N ASP A 113 -9.80 23.02 7.29
CA ASP A 113 -9.29 24.03 6.34
C ASP A 113 -9.79 23.77 4.89
N GLY A 114 -10.51 22.69 4.68
CA GLY A 114 -11.05 22.28 3.40
C GLY A 114 -10.11 21.43 2.53
N ALA A 115 -8.87 21.22 2.94
CA ALA A 115 -7.90 20.36 2.25
C ALA A 115 -8.13 18.89 2.64
N ILE A 116 -9.08 18.24 1.99
CA ILE A 116 -9.48 16.85 2.29
C ILE A 116 -8.86 15.90 1.27
N THR A 117 -8.15 14.88 1.76
CA THR A 117 -7.39 13.94 0.94
C THR A 117 -8.30 13.01 0.13
N ASP A 118 -9.46 12.63 0.67
CA ASP A 118 -10.43 11.73 0.06
C ASP A 118 -11.69 12.43 -0.47
N ALA A 119 -11.61 13.73 -0.77
CA ALA A 119 -12.77 14.52 -1.21
C ALA A 119 -13.44 13.97 -2.48
N ALA A 120 -12.64 13.45 -3.41
CA ALA A 120 -13.13 12.87 -4.67
C ALA A 120 -13.88 11.54 -4.47
N ASP A 121 -13.58 10.82 -3.39
CA ASP A 121 -14.13 9.50 -3.09
C ASP A 121 -15.35 9.57 -2.14
N LEU A 122 -15.74 10.78 -1.71
CA LEU A 122 -16.86 10.95 -0.78
C LEU A 122 -18.19 10.59 -1.45
N PRO A 123 -18.98 9.65 -0.88
CA PRO A 123 -20.32 9.38 -1.36
C PRO A 123 -21.19 10.66 -1.33
N PRO A 124 -21.93 10.99 -2.40
CA PRO A 124 -22.71 12.22 -2.49
C PRO A 124 -23.72 12.41 -1.35
N ASP A 125 -24.27 11.31 -0.83
CA ASP A 125 -25.25 11.33 0.27
C ASP A 125 -24.58 11.73 1.59
N LEU A 126 -23.36 11.24 1.85
CA LEU A 126 -22.57 11.62 3.02
C LEU A 126 -22.02 13.03 2.89
N ALA A 127 -21.63 13.45 1.69
CA ALA A 127 -21.07 14.77 1.45
C ALA A 127 -22.10 15.91 1.64
N ARG A 128 -23.40 15.68 1.36
CA ARG A 128 -24.45 16.71 1.44
C ARG A 128 -25.05 16.88 2.84
N GLY A 129 -24.91 15.88 3.72
CA GLY A 129 -25.56 15.88 5.04
C GLY A 129 -24.97 16.83 6.06
N PRO A 130 -23.66 16.91 6.25
CA PRO A 130 -23.05 17.68 7.31
C PRO A 130 -23.05 19.19 7.05
N ARG A 131 -23.05 19.98 8.11
CA ARG A 131 -22.66 21.38 8.05
C ARG A 131 -21.13 21.45 7.96
N ILE A 132 -20.58 22.17 6.98
CA ILE A 132 -19.13 22.31 6.80
C ILE A 132 -18.73 23.75 7.10
N ILE A 133 -17.79 23.90 8.01
CA ILE A 133 -17.16 25.17 8.35
C ILE A 133 -15.70 25.09 7.93
N VAL A 134 -15.34 25.94 7.00
CA VAL A 134 -13.98 26.03 6.50
C VAL A 134 -13.27 27.17 7.24
N VAL A 135 -12.18 26.84 7.92
CA VAL A 135 -11.23 27.79 8.49
C VAL A 135 -10.10 27.96 7.47
N PRO A 136 -10.15 29.00 6.64
CA PRO A 136 -9.27 29.09 5.48
C PRO A 136 -7.82 29.24 5.92
N ARG A 137 -6.95 28.52 5.23
CA ARG A 137 -5.52 28.65 5.36
C ARG A 137 -5.04 29.90 4.59
N ALA A 138 -4.17 30.69 5.19
CA ALA A 138 -3.60 31.84 4.49
C ALA A 138 -2.74 31.35 3.31
N PRO A 139 -2.87 31.92 2.11
CA PRO A 139 -2.05 31.52 0.95
C PRO A 139 -0.58 31.90 1.19
N PHE A 140 0.33 31.01 0.85
CA PHE A 140 1.78 31.21 0.93
C PHE A 140 2.46 30.57 -0.28
N PHE A 141 3.65 31.05 -0.59
CA PHE A 141 4.52 30.43 -1.60
C PHE A 141 5.36 29.35 -0.92
N ASP A 142 5.53 28.27 -1.64
CA ASP A 142 6.23 27.09 -1.17
C ASP A 142 7.08 26.47 -2.28
N ALA A 143 8.26 25.96 -1.92
CA ALA A 143 9.16 25.21 -2.78
C ALA A 143 9.57 23.92 -2.03
N PHE A 144 9.36 22.77 -2.62
CA PHE A 144 9.44 21.48 -1.93
C PHE A 144 10.15 20.39 -2.73
N VAL A 145 10.61 19.35 -2.05
CA VAL A 145 11.02 18.08 -2.66
C VAL A 145 9.83 17.12 -2.61
N ALA A 146 9.28 16.79 -3.79
CA ALA A 146 8.08 15.96 -3.90
C ALA A 146 8.36 14.47 -3.68
N SER A 147 9.41 13.92 -4.31
CA SER A 147 9.81 12.53 -4.18
C SER A 147 11.29 12.31 -4.46
N VAL A 148 11.81 11.23 -3.91
CA VAL A 148 13.14 10.68 -4.25
C VAL A 148 12.94 9.20 -4.58
N GLU A 149 13.32 8.81 -5.78
CA GLU A 149 13.17 7.44 -6.27
C GLU A 149 14.54 6.90 -6.72
N GLY A 150 14.76 5.60 -6.50
CA GLY A 150 16.01 4.97 -6.89
C GLY A 150 16.10 3.50 -6.47
N PRO A 151 17.23 2.84 -6.76
CA PRO A 151 17.46 1.48 -6.33
C PRO A 151 17.66 1.41 -4.81
N ARG A 152 16.91 0.53 -4.15
CA ARG A 152 16.99 0.38 -2.69
C ARG A 152 18.04 -0.61 -2.23
N HIS A 153 18.45 -1.51 -3.10
CA HIS A 153 19.48 -2.51 -2.83
C HIS A 153 20.53 -2.43 -3.92
N VAL A 154 21.75 -2.10 -3.54
CA VAL A 154 22.87 -1.88 -4.46
C VAL A 154 24.12 -2.62 -3.99
N SER A 155 25.03 -2.93 -4.91
CA SER A 155 26.36 -3.44 -4.55
C SER A 155 27.34 -2.28 -4.33
N ALA A 156 28.34 -2.47 -3.49
CA ALA A 156 29.32 -1.42 -3.16
C ALA A 156 30.11 -0.87 -4.37
N GLY A 157 30.17 -1.61 -5.47
CA GLY A 157 30.79 -1.17 -6.73
C GLY A 157 29.85 -0.47 -7.71
N ASP A 158 28.56 -0.40 -7.40
CA ASP A 158 27.55 0.13 -8.32
C ASP A 158 27.49 1.66 -8.32
N THR A 159 26.77 2.19 -9.29
CA THR A 159 26.41 3.60 -9.37
C THR A 159 24.93 3.75 -9.08
N ILE A 160 24.59 4.55 -8.08
CA ILE A 160 23.22 4.83 -7.65
C ILE A 160 22.72 6.02 -8.46
N ARG A 161 21.60 5.84 -9.17
CA ARG A 161 20.90 6.95 -9.82
C ARG A 161 19.61 7.22 -9.04
N LEU A 162 19.50 8.43 -8.49
CA LEU A 162 18.32 8.92 -7.80
C LEU A 162 17.56 9.87 -8.72
N SER A 163 16.29 9.61 -8.97
CA SER A 163 15.38 10.56 -9.62
C SER A 163 14.72 11.40 -8.54
N VAL A 164 15.01 12.69 -8.53
CA VAL A 164 14.51 13.64 -7.54
C VAL A 164 13.48 14.54 -8.18
N SER A 165 12.25 14.48 -7.68
CA SER A 165 11.16 15.37 -8.10
C SER A 165 11.05 16.51 -7.09
N TYR A 166 11.03 17.74 -7.59
CA TYR A 166 10.93 18.96 -6.80
C TYR A 166 10.02 19.96 -7.49
N GLY A 167 9.48 20.90 -6.75
CA GLY A 167 8.50 21.81 -7.34
C GLY A 167 8.21 23.04 -6.52
N THR A 168 7.24 23.82 -7.00
CA THR A 168 6.72 25.00 -6.33
C THR A 168 5.19 25.00 -6.33
N ALA A 169 4.59 25.58 -5.29
CA ALA A 169 3.16 25.75 -5.15
C ALA A 169 2.82 27.12 -4.53
N GLY A 170 1.55 27.52 -4.63
CA GLY A 170 1.05 28.77 -4.07
C GLY A 170 1.12 29.97 -5.02
N PRO A 171 0.81 31.17 -4.51
CA PRO A 171 0.71 32.38 -5.31
C PRO A 171 2.08 32.83 -5.84
N LYS A 172 2.12 33.22 -7.11
CA LYS A 172 3.32 33.81 -7.73
C LYS A 172 3.60 35.18 -7.12
N GLU A 173 4.79 35.38 -6.58
CA GLU A 173 5.26 36.74 -6.28
C GLU A 173 5.60 37.47 -7.58
N ALA A 174 4.87 38.53 -7.86
CA ALA A 174 5.11 39.35 -9.06
C ALA A 174 6.51 39.96 -9.00
N GLY A 175 7.30 39.76 -10.08
CA GLY A 175 8.56 40.48 -10.33
C GLY A 175 9.86 39.73 -10.05
N ARG A 176 9.87 38.49 -9.59
CA ARG A 176 11.09 37.67 -9.49
C ARG A 176 11.31 36.86 -10.77
N GLY A 177 12.52 36.99 -11.34
CA GLY A 177 13.00 36.19 -12.47
C GLY A 177 13.06 34.67 -12.15
N LYS A 178 13.76 33.90 -12.99
CA LYS A 178 13.98 32.47 -12.75
C LYS A 178 14.51 32.25 -11.34
N ARG A 179 13.83 31.42 -10.57
CA ARG A 179 14.27 31.04 -9.22
C ARG A 179 15.24 29.88 -9.34
N GLU A 180 16.37 29.99 -8.68
CA GLU A 180 17.37 28.94 -8.58
C GLU A 180 17.36 28.34 -7.19
N GLY A 181 17.60 27.04 -7.12
CA GLY A 181 17.79 26.29 -5.88
C GLY A 181 18.95 25.34 -6.01
N THR A 182 19.31 24.69 -4.93
CA THR A 182 20.34 23.65 -4.91
C THR A 182 19.79 22.43 -4.20
N LEU A 183 19.72 21.30 -4.89
CA LEU A 183 19.47 20.01 -4.28
C LEU A 183 20.76 19.51 -3.63
N ILE A 184 20.70 19.26 -2.35
CA ILE A 184 21.82 18.75 -1.54
C ILE A 184 21.49 17.35 -1.10
N VAL A 185 22.44 16.45 -1.28
CA VAL A 185 22.34 15.08 -0.75
C VAL A 185 23.24 14.96 0.46
N ASN A 186 22.62 14.64 1.58
CA ASN A 186 23.31 14.43 2.86
C ASN A 186 23.28 12.95 3.26
N LEU A 187 24.38 12.45 3.79
CA LEU A 187 24.49 11.14 4.43
C LEU A 187 24.96 11.34 5.87
N SER A 188 24.13 10.97 6.84
CA SER A 188 24.43 11.16 8.27
C SER A 188 24.87 12.61 8.61
N GLY A 189 24.18 13.60 8.04
CA GLY A 189 24.45 15.03 8.21
C GLY A 189 25.64 15.58 7.41
N ARG A 190 26.36 14.73 6.68
CA ARG A 190 27.46 15.16 5.80
C ARG A 190 26.98 15.28 4.36
N ARG A 191 27.21 16.44 3.75
CA ARG A 191 26.96 16.65 2.31
C ARG A 191 27.86 15.76 1.46
N ILE A 192 27.26 14.95 0.59
CA ILE A 192 27.97 14.04 -0.33
C ILE A 192 27.79 14.46 -1.80
N ALA A 193 26.72 15.20 -2.12
CA ALA A 193 26.51 15.77 -3.45
C ALA A 193 25.72 17.08 -3.38
N SER A 194 25.85 17.89 -4.41
CA SER A 194 25.02 19.08 -4.62
C SER A 194 24.74 19.28 -6.11
N HIS A 195 23.52 19.67 -6.47
CA HIS A 195 23.08 19.85 -7.84
C HIS A 195 22.25 21.14 -7.95
N ARG A 196 22.69 22.11 -8.76
CA ARG A 196 21.93 23.33 -9.02
C ARG A 196 20.73 23.03 -9.88
N VAL A 197 19.59 23.58 -9.51
CA VAL A 197 18.31 23.38 -10.21
C VAL A 197 17.61 24.70 -10.44
N VAL A 198 16.82 24.75 -11.49
CA VAL A 198 15.90 25.87 -11.75
C VAL A 198 14.53 25.42 -11.28
N LEU A 199 13.94 26.19 -10.39
CA LEU A 199 12.59 25.91 -9.89
C LEU A 199 11.55 26.22 -10.96
N PRO A 200 10.53 25.36 -11.13
CA PRO A 200 9.43 25.66 -12.04
C PRO A 200 8.61 26.83 -11.51
N ASP A 201 7.90 27.51 -12.40
CA ASP A 201 6.95 28.55 -12.00
C ASP A 201 5.81 28.05 -11.14
N SER A 202 5.39 26.82 -11.36
CA SER A 202 4.42 26.05 -10.58
C SER A 202 4.48 24.57 -11.01
N GLY A 203 4.06 23.67 -10.13
CA GLY A 203 4.06 22.23 -10.39
C GLY A 203 5.39 21.56 -10.05
N VAL A 204 5.61 20.37 -10.60
CA VAL A 204 6.72 19.47 -10.24
C VAL A 204 7.54 19.16 -11.49
N VAL A 205 8.87 19.15 -11.33
CA VAL A 205 9.84 18.70 -12.33
C VAL A 205 10.80 17.70 -11.69
N SER A 206 11.50 16.90 -12.49
CA SER A 206 12.43 15.88 -11.99
C SER A 206 13.83 16.08 -12.56
N THR A 207 14.83 15.68 -11.79
CA THR A 207 16.24 15.61 -12.21
C THR A 207 16.89 14.36 -11.66
N ASP A 208 17.93 13.86 -12.35
CA ASP A 208 18.68 12.69 -11.91
C ASP A 208 19.96 13.11 -11.19
N ILE A 209 20.22 12.51 -10.04
CA ILE A 209 21.47 12.65 -9.28
C ILE A 209 22.16 11.30 -9.25
N THR A 210 23.43 11.29 -9.61
CA THR A 210 24.24 10.07 -9.67
C THR A 210 25.27 10.05 -8.56
N LEU A 211 25.31 8.96 -7.79
CA LEU A 211 26.20 8.77 -6.65
C LEU A 211 26.95 7.43 -6.77
N PRO A 212 28.26 7.34 -6.50
CA PRO A 212 28.93 6.05 -6.39
C PRO A 212 28.54 5.35 -5.09
N ALA A 213 28.20 4.07 -5.14
CA ALA A 213 27.82 3.28 -3.96
C ALA A 213 28.96 3.13 -2.96
N SER A 214 30.22 3.33 -3.39
CA SER A 214 31.39 3.34 -2.51
C SER A 214 31.40 4.46 -1.44
N LEU A 215 30.54 5.45 -1.56
CA LEU A 215 30.33 6.48 -0.52
C LEU A 215 29.64 5.93 0.73
N PHE A 216 29.02 4.76 0.64
CA PHE A 216 28.22 4.16 1.70
C PHE A 216 28.94 2.98 2.32
N ALA A 217 28.82 2.83 3.63
CA ALA A 217 29.22 1.61 4.30
C ALA A 217 28.31 0.45 3.87
N PRO A 218 28.81 -0.80 3.81
CA PRO A 218 27.99 -1.97 3.52
C PRO A 218 26.94 -2.21 4.62
N SER A 219 25.83 -1.52 4.56
CA SER A 219 24.69 -1.61 5.46
C SER A 219 23.55 -0.71 4.98
N ALA A 220 22.39 -0.81 5.64
CA ALA A 220 21.30 0.12 5.43
C ALA A 220 21.71 1.55 5.84
N SER A 221 21.43 2.50 4.98
CA SER A 221 21.75 3.93 5.13
C SER A 221 20.55 4.79 4.76
N ALA A 222 20.37 5.91 5.45
CA ALA A 222 19.37 6.92 5.12
C ALA A 222 20.08 8.13 4.50
N LEU A 223 19.61 8.51 3.33
CA LEU A 223 19.97 9.75 2.64
C LEU A 223 18.91 10.80 2.92
N GLU A 224 19.31 12.04 3.11
CA GLU A 224 18.43 13.20 3.06
C GLU A 224 18.72 13.97 1.76
N VAL A 225 17.71 14.17 0.95
CA VAL A 225 17.77 15.06 -0.22
C VAL A 225 17.01 16.32 0.13
N ARG A 226 17.70 17.46 0.17
CA ARG A 226 17.16 18.75 0.61
C ARG A 226 17.29 19.78 -0.49
N LEU A 227 16.25 20.60 -0.67
CA LEU A 227 16.27 21.80 -1.49
C LEU A 227 16.71 23.00 -0.65
N GLU A 228 17.78 23.67 -1.04
CA GLU A 228 18.28 24.90 -0.40
C GLU A 228 18.27 26.06 -1.38
N GLY A 229 18.21 27.29 -0.84
CA GLY A 229 18.26 28.52 -1.63
C GLY A 229 16.91 28.98 -2.17
N ALA A 230 15.84 28.20 -2.00
CA ALA A 230 14.48 28.67 -2.19
C ALA A 230 14.07 29.50 -0.97
N SER A 231 13.60 30.71 -1.21
CA SER A 231 13.01 31.53 -0.15
C SER A 231 11.53 31.20 -0.07
N ASP A 232 11.14 30.34 0.87
CA ASP A 232 9.74 29.93 1.09
C ASP A 232 9.35 30.04 2.54
N SER A 233 8.13 29.64 2.86
CA SER A 233 7.54 29.81 4.19
C SER A 233 7.39 28.49 4.97
N GLU A 234 7.59 27.32 4.32
CA GLU A 234 7.37 26.00 4.94
C GLU A 234 8.60 25.08 4.77
N PRO A 235 9.62 25.22 5.64
CA PRO A 235 10.88 24.50 5.47
C PRO A 235 10.80 22.99 5.78
N ARG A 236 9.66 22.46 6.27
CA ARG A 236 9.55 21.05 6.68
C ARG A 236 9.38 20.09 5.51
N ASP A 237 8.98 20.56 4.34
CA ASP A 237 8.85 19.78 3.11
C ASP A 237 9.96 20.02 2.08
N ASP A 238 10.95 20.84 2.45
CA ASP A 238 12.19 21.01 1.69
C ASP A 238 13.03 19.73 1.58
N ALA A 239 12.79 18.72 2.40
CA ALA A 239 13.64 17.55 2.47
C ALA A 239 12.85 16.25 2.42
N ARG A 240 13.41 15.27 1.68
CA ARG A 240 12.93 13.88 1.65
C ARG A 240 14.03 12.95 2.12
N THR A 241 13.63 11.89 2.80
CA THR A 241 14.52 10.82 3.22
C THR A 241 14.39 9.65 2.27
N PHE A 242 15.51 9.05 1.87
CA PHE A 242 15.56 7.85 1.06
C PHE A 242 16.44 6.80 1.75
N VAL A 243 15.86 5.62 2.02
CA VAL A 243 16.57 4.50 2.66
C VAL A 243 17.05 3.53 1.59
N LEU A 244 18.33 3.22 1.61
CA LEU A 244 18.94 2.21 0.75
C LEU A 244 19.82 1.26 1.57
N ASP A 245 20.02 0.06 1.05
CA ASP A 245 20.89 -0.97 1.61
C ASP A 245 22.02 -1.28 0.64
N VAL A 246 23.26 -1.17 1.13
CA VAL A 246 24.46 -1.45 0.34
C VAL A 246 25.06 -2.78 0.77
N SER A 247 25.12 -3.71 -0.16
CA SER A 247 25.75 -5.02 0.02
C SER A 247 27.20 -4.97 -0.46
N PRO A 248 28.14 -5.63 0.23
CA PRO A 248 29.53 -5.70 -0.22
C PRO A 248 29.67 -6.47 -1.54
N GLN A 249 28.73 -7.35 -1.87
CA GLN A 249 28.76 -8.20 -3.06
C GLN A 249 27.35 -8.37 -3.63
N PRO A 250 27.19 -8.62 -4.96
CA PRO A 250 25.90 -8.89 -5.55
C PRO A 250 25.29 -10.17 -4.96
N SER A 251 24.02 -10.13 -4.60
CA SER A 251 23.30 -11.32 -4.11
C SER A 251 22.67 -12.13 -5.23
N VAL A 252 22.37 -11.51 -6.35
CA VAL A 252 21.84 -12.15 -7.56
C VAL A 252 22.78 -11.86 -8.72
N VAL A 253 23.20 -12.91 -9.42
CA VAL A 253 24.00 -12.82 -10.65
C VAL A 253 23.19 -13.39 -11.81
N LEU A 254 22.99 -12.59 -12.86
CA LEU A 254 22.40 -13.00 -14.12
C LEU A 254 23.50 -13.20 -15.17
N LEU A 255 23.61 -14.40 -15.70
CA LEU A 255 24.50 -14.74 -16.81
C LEU A 255 23.67 -14.94 -18.07
N ALA A 256 23.95 -14.18 -19.11
CA ALA A 256 23.23 -14.25 -20.38
C ALA A 256 24.18 -14.55 -21.53
N ALA A 257 24.00 -15.70 -22.18
CA ALA A 257 24.85 -16.13 -23.31
C ALA A 257 24.09 -17.03 -24.32
N PRO A 258 23.74 -16.51 -25.50
CA PRO A 258 23.76 -15.12 -25.91
C PRO A 258 22.64 -14.31 -25.25
N PRO A 259 22.79 -13.00 -25.09
CA PRO A 259 21.72 -12.13 -24.59
C PRO A 259 20.63 -11.96 -25.67
N ASP A 260 19.38 -11.96 -25.21
CA ASP A 260 18.20 -11.80 -26.03
C ASP A 260 17.13 -10.90 -25.36
N TRP A 261 15.94 -10.82 -25.93
CA TRP A 261 14.85 -10.05 -25.33
C TRP A 261 14.39 -10.62 -23.99
N GLU A 262 14.44 -11.95 -23.82
CA GLU A 262 14.13 -12.58 -22.52
C GLU A 262 15.05 -12.04 -21.42
N THR A 263 16.36 -12.08 -21.66
CA THR A 263 17.37 -11.66 -20.70
C THR A 263 17.26 -10.18 -20.39
N ARG A 264 16.93 -9.34 -21.37
CA ARG A 264 16.73 -7.90 -21.18
C ARG A 264 15.53 -7.60 -20.26
N PHE A 265 14.37 -8.23 -20.54
CA PHE A 265 13.18 -8.02 -19.73
C PHE A 265 13.31 -8.67 -18.36
N LEU A 266 13.97 -9.82 -18.28
CA LEU A 266 14.25 -10.50 -17.02
C LEU A 266 15.15 -9.65 -16.13
N ALA A 267 16.26 -9.11 -16.63
CA ALA A 267 17.15 -8.23 -15.88
C ALA A 267 16.42 -6.99 -15.35
N ARG A 268 15.64 -6.32 -16.22
CA ARG A 268 14.85 -5.16 -15.83
C ARG A 268 13.84 -5.50 -14.74
N THR A 269 13.09 -6.60 -14.92
CA THR A 269 12.06 -6.99 -13.95
C THR A 269 12.67 -7.40 -12.61
N LEU A 270 13.80 -8.13 -12.65
CA LEU A 270 14.53 -8.51 -11.43
C LEU A 270 15.02 -7.29 -10.64
N THR A 271 15.50 -6.26 -11.33
CA THR A 271 15.89 -4.99 -10.66
C THR A 271 14.71 -4.36 -9.92
N ASP A 272 13.50 -4.47 -10.47
CA ASP A 272 12.29 -3.91 -9.88
C ASP A 272 11.70 -4.77 -8.73
N VAL A 273 11.82 -6.11 -8.82
CA VAL A 273 11.15 -7.03 -7.87
C VAL A 273 12.09 -7.66 -6.84
N ALA A 274 13.37 -7.82 -7.18
CA ALA A 274 14.34 -8.37 -6.25
C ALA A 274 14.72 -7.34 -5.17
N ARG A 275 14.63 -7.76 -3.91
CA ARG A 275 15.02 -6.94 -2.76
C ARG A 275 16.50 -7.08 -2.39
N VAL A 276 17.33 -7.42 -3.37
CA VAL A 276 18.76 -7.68 -3.19
C VAL A 276 19.51 -7.21 -4.44
N PRO A 277 20.80 -6.84 -4.33
CA PRO A 277 21.58 -6.37 -5.46
C PRO A 277 21.68 -7.42 -6.57
N LEU A 278 21.44 -6.98 -7.81
CA LEU A 278 21.55 -7.77 -9.03
C LEU A 278 22.71 -7.24 -9.87
N ARG A 279 23.55 -8.15 -10.35
CA ARG A 279 24.54 -7.86 -11.39
C ARG A 279 24.35 -8.78 -12.59
N ALA A 280 24.25 -8.21 -13.77
CA ALA A 280 24.08 -8.95 -15.01
C ALA A 280 25.40 -8.97 -15.80
N PHE A 281 25.76 -10.13 -16.32
CA PHE A 281 26.88 -10.30 -17.24
C PHE A 281 26.38 -10.90 -18.55
N VAL A 282 26.81 -10.34 -19.67
CA VAL A 282 26.37 -10.77 -21.01
C VAL A 282 27.55 -11.17 -21.87
N ALA A 283 27.42 -12.25 -22.62
CA ALA A 283 28.38 -12.69 -23.64
C ALA A 283 27.67 -12.77 -24.99
N ALA A 284 28.05 -11.91 -25.93
CA ALA A 284 27.39 -11.80 -27.24
C ALA A 284 27.79 -12.89 -28.24
N GLU A 285 29.00 -13.43 -28.13
CA GLU A 285 29.51 -14.46 -29.06
C GLU A 285 29.51 -15.83 -28.39
N PRO A 286 28.95 -16.89 -29.05
CA PRO A 286 29.19 -18.25 -28.62
C PRO A 286 30.70 -18.53 -28.66
N ALA A 287 31.20 -19.23 -27.65
CA ALA A 287 32.61 -19.63 -27.61
C ALA A 287 32.98 -20.29 -28.95
N ALA A 288 33.89 -19.66 -29.69
CA ALA A 288 34.46 -20.28 -30.92
C ALA A 288 35.04 -21.66 -30.57
N ALA A 289 34.97 -22.60 -31.47
CA ALA A 289 35.40 -24.01 -31.30
C ALA A 289 36.89 -24.20 -30.93
N GLY A 290 37.55 -23.19 -30.41
CA GLY A 290 38.96 -23.18 -30.01
C GLY A 290 39.23 -22.71 -28.57
N GLY A 291 38.23 -22.66 -27.71
CA GLY A 291 38.48 -22.54 -26.24
C GLY A 291 38.54 -21.15 -25.65
N GLY A 292 38.38 -20.08 -26.40
CA GLY A 292 38.26 -18.72 -25.92
C GLY A 292 36.80 -18.24 -25.96
N GLY A 293 36.06 -18.32 -24.88
CA GLY A 293 34.78 -17.62 -24.77
C GLY A 293 34.98 -16.14 -25.02
N GLY A 294 34.07 -15.49 -25.80
CA GLY A 294 34.11 -14.04 -25.99
C GLY A 294 34.10 -13.29 -24.65
N PRO A 295 34.62 -12.08 -24.61
CA PRO A 295 34.74 -11.33 -23.36
C PRO A 295 33.35 -11.06 -22.77
N TRP A 296 33.18 -11.36 -21.50
CA TRP A 296 32.02 -10.98 -20.73
C TRP A 296 31.94 -9.44 -20.67
N ARG A 297 30.74 -8.95 -20.70
CA ARG A 297 30.47 -7.51 -20.51
C ARG A 297 29.49 -7.34 -19.37
N ASP A 298 29.64 -6.27 -18.64
CA ASP A 298 28.64 -5.83 -17.67
C ASP A 298 27.34 -5.46 -18.39
N GLY A 299 26.21 -6.02 -17.92
CA GLY A 299 24.93 -5.87 -18.61
C GLY A 299 24.35 -4.46 -18.59
N ALA A 300 24.78 -3.62 -17.65
CA ALA A 300 24.33 -2.23 -17.53
C ALA A 300 25.22 -1.25 -18.32
N THR A 301 26.54 -1.40 -18.19
CA THR A 301 27.52 -0.46 -18.76
C THR A 301 28.13 -0.91 -20.08
N LEU A 302 28.00 -2.20 -20.41
CA LEU A 302 28.64 -2.87 -21.54
C LEU A 302 30.17 -2.87 -21.50
N ALA A 303 30.77 -2.47 -20.39
CA ALA A 303 32.20 -2.53 -20.14
C ALA A 303 32.68 -4.00 -20.14
N ALA A 304 33.88 -4.25 -20.65
CA ALA A 304 34.48 -5.57 -20.63
C ALA A 304 34.79 -5.99 -19.18
N VAL A 305 34.45 -7.24 -18.85
CA VAL A 305 34.63 -7.83 -17.52
C VAL A 305 35.48 -9.09 -17.65
N SER A 306 36.42 -9.26 -16.74
CA SER A 306 37.26 -10.45 -16.73
C SER A 306 36.50 -11.70 -16.29
N GLN A 307 36.88 -12.87 -16.78
CA GLN A 307 36.29 -14.14 -16.36
C GLN A 307 36.48 -14.40 -14.86
N ALA A 308 37.59 -13.94 -14.30
CA ALA A 308 37.85 -14.05 -12.86
C ALA A 308 36.83 -13.24 -12.02
N GLU A 309 36.48 -12.04 -12.48
CA GLU A 309 35.48 -11.21 -11.84
C GLU A 309 34.08 -11.82 -11.92
N VAL A 310 33.69 -12.39 -13.07
CA VAL A 310 32.43 -13.13 -13.22
C VAL A 310 32.42 -14.34 -12.27
N ALA A 311 33.49 -15.12 -12.25
CA ALA A 311 33.61 -16.29 -11.38
C ALA A 311 33.52 -15.91 -9.87
N GLN A 312 34.15 -14.81 -9.47
CA GLN A 312 34.07 -14.30 -8.11
C GLN A 312 32.64 -13.86 -7.74
N ALA A 313 31.96 -13.15 -8.64
CA ALA A 313 30.58 -12.73 -8.45
C ALA A 313 29.63 -13.95 -8.32
N VAL A 314 29.78 -14.95 -9.19
CA VAL A 314 29.01 -16.21 -9.15
C VAL A 314 29.25 -16.98 -7.86
N ALA A 315 30.51 -17.11 -7.43
CA ALA A 315 30.85 -17.83 -6.20
C ALA A 315 30.23 -17.19 -4.94
N ALA A 316 30.08 -15.87 -4.96
CA ALA A 316 29.51 -15.08 -3.85
C ALA A 316 27.97 -14.98 -3.92
N ALA A 317 27.35 -15.28 -5.06
CA ALA A 317 25.92 -15.09 -5.29
C ALA A 317 25.07 -16.06 -4.46
N ARG A 318 23.97 -15.56 -3.92
CA ARG A 318 22.92 -16.37 -3.30
C ARG A 318 22.00 -17.02 -4.33
N LEU A 319 21.84 -16.36 -5.49
CA LEU A 319 21.07 -16.84 -6.62
C LEU A 319 21.86 -16.57 -7.91
N VAL A 320 22.07 -17.61 -8.70
CA VAL A 320 22.62 -17.51 -10.05
C VAL A 320 21.52 -17.79 -11.05
N ILE A 321 21.33 -16.88 -11.99
CA ILE A 321 20.36 -17.01 -13.08
C ILE A 321 21.13 -17.25 -14.35
N GLU A 322 20.91 -18.39 -14.95
CA GLU A 322 21.53 -18.84 -16.19
C GLU A 322 20.50 -18.68 -17.32
N ALA A 323 20.65 -17.66 -18.14
CA ALA A 323 19.79 -17.39 -19.28
C ALA A 323 20.58 -17.54 -20.57
N GLY A 324 20.17 -18.49 -21.40
CA GLY A 324 20.85 -18.77 -22.65
C GLY A 324 21.15 -20.26 -22.89
N GLU A 325 22.16 -20.55 -23.69
CA GLU A 325 22.49 -21.93 -24.07
C GLU A 325 23.19 -22.67 -22.91
N PRO A 326 22.59 -23.74 -22.35
CA PRO A 326 23.15 -24.44 -21.19
C PRO A 326 24.58 -24.96 -21.42
N ALA A 327 24.88 -25.44 -22.61
CA ALA A 327 26.22 -25.94 -22.94
C ALA A 327 27.30 -24.83 -22.97
N THR A 328 26.90 -23.61 -23.31
CA THR A 328 27.76 -22.44 -23.29
C THR A 328 27.97 -21.98 -21.86
N LEU A 329 26.88 -21.86 -21.10
CA LEU A 329 26.91 -21.38 -19.71
C LEU A 329 27.66 -22.34 -18.77
N ALA A 330 27.48 -23.65 -18.91
CA ALA A 330 28.15 -24.68 -18.10
C ALA A 330 29.68 -24.59 -18.13
N ARG A 331 30.27 -23.98 -19.15
CA ARG A 331 31.73 -23.79 -19.26
C ARG A 331 32.25 -22.64 -18.40
N PHE A 332 31.35 -21.68 -18.04
CA PHE A 332 31.72 -20.44 -17.37
C PHE A 332 31.20 -20.33 -15.94
N VAL A 333 30.26 -21.20 -15.57
CA VAL A 333 29.66 -21.17 -14.22
C VAL A 333 30.48 -22.08 -13.30
N PRO A 334 31.30 -21.51 -12.39
CA PRO A 334 32.01 -22.30 -11.40
C PRO A 334 31.01 -22.94 -10.42
N PRO A 335 31.40 -24.03 -9.74
CA PRO A 335 30.62 -24.59 -8.66
C PRO A 335 30.31 -23.51 -7.61
N HIS A 336 29.04 -23.31 -7.30
CA HIS A 336 28.59 -22.35 -6.31
C HIS A 336 27.54 -22.97 -5.39
N LYS A 337 27.33 -22.37 -4.22
CA LYS A 337 26.41 -22.88 -3.20
C LYS A 337 25.01 -22.25 -3.30
N GLY A 338 24.85 -21.18 -4.04
CA GLY A 338 23.60 -20.47 -4.18
C GLY A 338 22.50 -21.27 -4.91
N ALA A 339 21.29 -20.76 -4.85
CA ALA A 339 20.17 -21.26 -5.64
C ALA A 339 20.40 -21.02 -7.15
N VAL A 340 19.70 -21.75 -7.99
CA VAL A 340 19.86 -21.67 -9.45
C VAL A 340 18.51 -21.47 -10.13
N LEU A 341 18.43 -20.47 -11.00
CA LEU A 341 17.33 -20.32 -11.95
C LEU A 341 17.86 -20.55 -13.37
N LEU A 342 17.42 -21.62 -14.00
CA LEU A 342 17.67 -21.85 -15.42
C LEU A 342 16.52 -21.25 -16.22
N TRP A 343 16.86 -20.28 -17.06
CA TRP A 343 15.92 -19.70 -18.03
C TRP A 343 16.32 -20.15 -19.41
N ALA A 344 15.74 -21.28 -19.86
CA ALA A 344 16.13 -21.89 -21.12
C ALA A 344 15.71 -21.01 -22.31
N PRO A 345 16.63 -20.72 -23.26
CA PRO A 345 16.27 -20.05 -24.49
C PRO A 345 15.41 -21.00 -25.32
N ALA A 346 14.41 -20.48 -26.02
CA ALA A 346 13.79 -21.26 -27.06
C ALA A 346 14.77 -21.33 -28.23
N ARG A 347 15.39 -22.47 -28.41
CA ARG A 347 15.99 -22.75 -29.69
C ARG A 347 14.90 -22.65 -30.76
N ARG A 348 15.13 -21.87 -31.81
CA ARG A 348 14.63 -22.24 -33.12
C ARG A 348 15.27 -23.62 -33.44
N GLN A 349 14.53 -24.68 -33.20
CA GLN A 349 14.92 -25.98 -33.73
C GLN A 349 14.70 -25.87 -35.23
N ASP A 350 15.77 -25.62 -35.95
CA ASP A 350 15.82 -25.89 -37.37
C ASP A 350 15.65 -27.42 -37.52
N GLY A 351 14.42 -27.89 -37.73
CA GLY A 351 14.10 -29.25 -38.06
C GLY A 351 13.52 -30.15 -36.97
N GLY A 352 12.33 -29.85 -36.47
CA GLY A 352 11.54 -30.86 -35.77
C GLY A 352 10.90 -30.46 -34.45
N GLY A 353 9.69 -30.02 -34.49
CA GLY A 353 8.72 -30.35 -33.43
C GLY A 353 8.48 -29.42 -32.26
N GLY A 354 9.09 -28.25 -32.17
CA GLY A 354 8.95 -27.39 -30.98
C GLY A 354 8.41 -25.96 -31.17
N GLY A 355 8.27 -25.52 -32.42
CA GLY A 355 7.72 -24.21 -32.74
C GLY A 355 6.19 -24.21 -32.70
N GLY A 356 5.59 -23.18 -32.11
CA GLY A 356 4.15 -23.00 -32.08
C GLY A 356 3.70 -22.17 -30.89
N ASP A 357 2.44 -21.79 -30.91
CA ASP A 357 1.81 -21.03 -29.80
C ASP A 357 1.44 -21.97 -28.65
N TRP A 358 2.17 -21.85 -27.54
CA TRP A 358 1.95 -22.62 -26.33
C TRP A 358 1.20 -21.76 -25.32
N TYR A 359 -0.01 -22.16 -24.96
CA TYR A 359 -0.89 -21.44 -24.04
C TYR A 359 -0.68 -21.93 -22.62
N VAL A 360 -0.25 -21.01 -21.75
CA VAL A 360 0.05 -21.30 -20.35
C VAL A 360 -1.23 -21.54 -19.58
N GLN A 361 -1.22 -22.56 -18.72
CA GLN A 361 -2.35 -22.93 -17.88
C GLN A 361 -2.21 -22.29 -16.49
N PRO A 362 -3.32 -22.07 -15.78
CA PRO A 362 -3.27 -21.64 -14.38
C PRO A 362 -2.36 -22.51 -13.52
N PRO A 363 -1.72 -21.97 -12.46
CA PRO A 363 -0.80 -22.73 -11.63
C PRO A 363 -1.48 -23.90 -10.92
N GLY A 364 -0.81 -25.04 -10.93
CA GLY A 364 -1.17 -26.17 -10.09
C GLY A 364 -0.81 -25.93 -8.60
N PRO A 365 -1.19 -26.87 -7.70
CA PRO A 365 -0.77 -26.82 -6.31
C PRO A 365 0.75 -26.79 -6.21
N SER A 366 1.29 -25.67 -5.71
CA SER A 366 2.72 -25.43 -5.63
C SER A 366 3.05 -24.35 -4.61
N PRO A 367 4.30 -24.22 -4.14
CA PRO A 367 4.72 -23.13 -3.25
C PRO A 367 4.47 -21.72 -3.83
N LEU A 368 4.33 -21.59 -5.17
CA LEU A 368 4.09 -20.30 -5.83
C LEU A 368 2.61 -20.05 -6.16
N ALA A 369 1.73 -21.02 -5.94
CA ALA A 369 0.32 -20.94 -6.37
C ALA A 369 -0.39 -19.68 -5.82
N ALA A 370 -0.19 -19.36 -4.54
CA ALA A 370 -0.80 -18.18 -3.91
C ALA A 370 -0.33 -16.86 -4.52
N ALA A 371 0.97 -16.73 -4.81
CA ALA A 371 1.53 -15.53 -5.42
C ALA A 371 1.07 -15.32 -6.88
N LEU A 372 0.66 -16.39 -7.54
CA LEU A 372 0.25 -16.41 -8.96
C LEU A 372 -1.27 -16.42 -9.14
N ALA A 373 -2.06 -16.50 -8.07
CA ALA A 373 -3.52 -16.68 -8.13
C ALA A 373 -4.27 -15.52 -8.82
N GLY A 374 -3.72 -14.30 -8.78
CA GLY A 374 -4.37 -13.10 -9.35
C GLY A 374 -4.15 -12.86 -10.85
N ALA A 375 -3.37 -13.71 -11.54
CA ALA A 375 -3.06 -13.49 -12.94
C ALA A 375 -4.20 -13.91 -13.88
N ALA A 376 -4.42 -13.14 -14.94
CA ALA A 376 -5.45 -13.43 -15.96
C ALA A 376 -4.92 -14.42 -17.01
N TRP A 377 -4.73 -15.67 -16.63
CA TRP A 377 -4.06 -16.73 -17.40
C TRP A 377 -4.60 -16.92 -18.81
N ASP A 378 -5.92 -16.83 -19.01
CA ASP A 378 -6.56 -17.03 -20.31
C ASP A 378 -6.27 -15.93 -21.33
N SER A 379 -5.82 -14.76 -20.86
CA SER A 379 -5.54 -13.58 -21.71
C SER A 379 -4.06 -13.36 -21.99
N LEU A 380 -3.18 -14.20 -21.45
CA LEU A 380 -1.74 -14.06 -21.63
C LEU A 380 -1.31 -14.40 -23.05
N PRO A 381 -0.31 -13.69 -23.62
CA PRO A 381 0.30 -14.09 -24.89
C PRO A 381 0.88 -15.50 -24.80
N PRO A 382 0.78 -16.31 -25.85
CA PRO A 382 1.39 -17.64 -25.87
C PRO A 382 2.91 -17.53 -25.84
N VAL A 383 3.57 -18.53 -25.24
CA VAL A 383 5.02 -18.73 -25.38
C VAL A 383 5.33 -19.36 -26.74
N THR A 384 6.45 -18.98 -27.33
CA THR A 384 6.76 -19.28 -28.73
C THR A 384 7.55 -20.59 -28.93
N GLY A 385 8.02 -21.15 -27.84
CA GLY A 385 8.75 -22.40 -27.84
C GLY A 385 8.83 -23.00 -26.46
N LEU A 386 8.95 -24.32 -26.39
CA LEU A 386 9.06 -25.04 -25.13
C LEU A 386 10.17 -26.09 -25.25
N VAL A 387 11.12 -26.00 -24.32
CA VAL A 387 12.13 -27.07 -24.16
C VAL A 387 11.50 -28.24 -23.43
N GLU A 388 11.74 -29.43 -23.88
CA GLU A 388 11.23 -30.64 -23.25
C GLU A 388 11.95 -30.86 -21.90
N LEU A 389 11.17 -30.92 -20.82
CA LEU A 389 11.64 -31.23 -19.49
C LEU A 389 11.12 -32.62 -19.07
N ALA A 390 11.99 -33.42 -18.48
CA ALA A 390 11.65 -34.63 -17.77
C ALA A 390 11.88 -34.38 -16.26
N PRO A 391 10.89 -33.82 -15.53
CA PRO A 391 11.04 -33.60 -14.12
C PRO A 391 11.22 -34.91 -13.36
N ASP A 392 12.08 -34.93 -12.35
CA ASP A 392 12.20 -36.07 -11.46
C ASP A 392 10.94 -36.17 -10.54
N SER A 393 10.82 -37.29 -9.80
CA SER A 393 9.66 -37.53 -8.94
C SER A 393 9.52 -36.55 -7.75
N ALA A 394 10.60 -35.84 -7.41
CA ALA A 394 10.63 -34.85 -6.32
C ALA A 394 10.37 -33.42 -6.82
N ALA A 395 10.33 -33.22 -8.14
CA ALA A 395 10.13 -31.91 -8.73
C ALA A 395 8.66 -31.49 -8.71
N VAL A 396 8.41 -30.21 -8.45
CA VAL A 396 7.07 -29.61 -8.44
C VAL A 396 6.86 -28.83 -9.73
N VAL A 397 5.87 -29.24 -10.53
CA VAL A 397 5.46 -28.50 -11.72
C VAL A 397 4.52 -27.36 -11.30
N VAL A 398 4.98 -26.12 -11.47
CA VAL A 398 4.20 -24.91 -11.13
C VAL A 398 3.27 -24.50 -12.24
N LEU A 399 3.82 -24.39 -13.46
CA LEU A 399 3.07 -24.01 -14.66
C LEU A 399 3.25 -25.06 -15.75
N THR A 400 2.18 -25.29 -16.48
CA THR A 400 2.17 -26.09 -17.70
C THR A 400 1.73 -25.25 -18.89
N ALA A 401 2.09 -25.69 -20.10
CA ALA A 401 1.61 -25.08 -21.34
C ALA A 401 1.09 -26.12 -22.29
N ARG A 402 0.12 -25.76 -23.15
CA ARG A 402 -0.48 -26.63 -24.18
C ARG A 402 -0.28 -26.02 -25.56
N LEU A 403 0.14 -26.81 -26.49
CA LEU A 403 0.23 -26.41 -27.89
C LEU A 403 -1.19 -26.20 -28.48
N GLY A 404 -1.45 -25.02 -29.01
CA GLY A 404 -2.73 -24.67 -29.62
C GLY A 404 -3.95 -24.85 -28.73
N ARG A 405 -3.83 -24.74 -27.42
CA ARG A 405 -4.86 -24.90 -26.37
C ARG A 405 -5.45 -26.31 -26.19
N ARG A 406 -5.17 -27.26 -27.11
CA ARG A 406 -5.75 -28.63 -27.10
C ARG A 406 -4.72 -29.74 -26.90
N GLY A 407 -3.44 -29.43 -27.02
CA GLY A 407 -2.35 -30.40 -26.85
C GLY A 407 -2.25 -30.91 -25.41
N ALA A 408 -1.49 -31.98 -25.21
CA ALA A 408 -1.15 -32.47 -23.88
C ALA A 408 -0.39 -31.39 -23.10
N PRO A 409 -0.67 -31.21 -21.78
CA PRO A 409 0.06 -30.25 -20.97
C PRO A 409 1.51 -30.70 -20.81
N ARG A 410 2.45 -29.76 -21.04
CA ARG A 410 3.88 -29.97 -20.82
C ARG A 410 4.38 -28.99 -19.73
N PRO A 411 5.36 -29.42 -18.92
CA PRO A 411 5.93 -28.56 -17.89
C PRO A 411 6.57 -27.32 -18.52
N LEU A 412 6.23 -26.12 -17.96
CA LEU A 412 6.80 -24.84 -18.33
C LEU A 412 7.71 -24.28 -17.23
N VAL A 413 7.24 -24.37 -15.99
CA VAL A 413 8.01 -23.93 -14.81
C VAL A 413 8.04 -25.09 -13.82
N VAL A 414 9.25 -25.48 -13.45
CA VAL A 414 9.51 -26.61 -12.56
C VAL A 414 10.42 -26.17 -11.42
N LEU A 415 10.08 -26.55 -10.20
CA LEU A 415 10.89 -26.33 -8.99
C LEU A 415 11.44 -27.66 -8.50
N SER A 416 12.67 -27.66 -8.03
CA SER A 416 13.28 -28.79 -7.33
C SER A 416 14.14 -28.31 -6.17
N GLU A 417 14.25 -29.14 -5.14
CA GLU A 417 15.12 -28.89 -3.99
C GLU A 417 15.93 -30.15 -3.71
N HIS A 418 17.25 -30.04 -3.74
CA HIS A 418 18.20 -31.12 -3.47
C HIS A 418 19.26 -30.62 -2.48
N ASP A 419 19.49 -31.35 -1.42
CA ASP A 419 20.48 -31.03 -0.39
C ASP A 419 20.36 -29.58 0.14
N GLY A 420 19.12 -29.10 0.32
CA GLY A 420 18.84 -27.72 0.74
C GLY A 420 19.08 -26.65 -0.31
N ARG A 421 19.45 -27.02 -1.53
CA ARG A 421 19.63 -26.09 -2.66
C ARG A 421 18.36 -26.06 -3.52
N ARG A 422 17.87 -24.87 -3.77
CA ARG A 422 16.70 -24.66 -4.62
C ARG A 422 17.12 -24.40 -6.05
N ARG A 423 16.40 -25.02 -6.94
CA ARG A 423 16.56 -24.87 -8.38
C ARG A 423 15.19 -24.67 -9.02
N ALA A 424 15.11 -23.70 -9.91
CA ALA A 424 13.95 -23.51 -10.76
C ALA A 424 14.37 -23.59 -12.24
N VAL A 425 13.48 -24.12 -13.06
CA VAL A 425 13.68 -24.18 -14.52
C VAL A 425 12.46 -23.56 -15.19
N VAL A 426 12.70 -22.56 -16.03
CA VAL A 426 11.72 -21.97 -16.93
C VAL A 426 12.05 -22.44 -18.33
N ALA A 427 11.22 -23.35 -18.88
CA ALA A 427 11.48 -24.04 -20.13
C ALA A 427 10.93 -23.32 -21.36
N GLY A 428 10.21 -22.23 -21.20
CA GLY A 428 9.55 -21.50 -22.28
C GLY A 428 10.27 -20.27 -22.74
N ALA A 429 10.23 -19.97 -24.05
CA ALA A 429 10.61 -18.68 -24.58
C ALA A 429 9.42 -17.87 -25.05
N GLY A 430 9.62 -16.56 -25.17
CA GLY A 430 8.55 -15.63 -25.51
C GLY A 430 7.80 -15.09 -24.30
N LEU A 431 8.21 -15.42 -23.06
CA LEU A 431 7.65 -14.88 -21.83
C LEU A 431 7.87 -13.35 -21.74
N TYR A 432 8.94 -12.81 -22.31
CA TYR A 432 9.16 -11.36 -22.41
C TYR A 432 7.99 -10.62 -23.07
N ARG A 433 7.20 -11.30 -23.91
CA ARG A 433 6.01 -10.72 -24.54
C ARG A 433 4.94 -10.33 -23.54
N TRP A 434 4.89 -10.99 -22.38
CA TRP A 434 3.98 -10.61 -21.31
C TRP A 434 4.36 -9.24 -20.76
N ALA A 435 5.66 -9.05 -20.47
CA ALA A 435 6.17 -7.75 -20.01
C ALA A 435 6.01 -6.66 -21.08
N PHE A 436 6.28 -7.00 -22.35
CA PHE A 436 6.20 -6.06 -23.47
C PHE A 436 4.76 -5.58 -23.76
N ARG A 437 3.77 -6.46 -23.62
CA ARG A 437 2.36 -6.13 -23.86
C ARG A 437 1.81 -5.11 -22.87
N GLY A 438 2.35 -5.05 -21.65
CA GLY A 438 1.84 -4.17 -20.61
C GLY A 438 0.57 -4.68 -19.89
N GLY A 439 -0.02 -3.88 -19.03
CA GLY A 439 -1.23 -4.19 -18.29
C GLY A 439 -1.16 -5.49 -17.50
N ALA A 440 -2.27 -6.23 -17.42
CA ALA A 440 -2.37 -7.48 -16.68
C ALA A 440 -1.33 -8.55 -17.12
N SER A 441 -0.86 -8.52 -18.36
CA SER A 441 0.19 -9.43 -18.83
C SER A 441 1.54 -9.08 -18.20
N ALA A 442 1.89 -7.80 -18.09
CA ALA A 442 3.12 -7.37 -17.44
C ALA A 442 3.07 -7.63 -15.93
N GLU A 443 1.91 -7.49 -15.31
CA GLU A 443 1.70 -7.83 -13.90
C GLU A 443 1.90 -9.33 -13.66
N ALA A 444 1.39 -10.20 -14.54
CA ALA A 444 1.59 -11.64 -14.48
C ALA A 444 3.07 -12.03 -14.62
N TYR A 445 3.80 -11.39 -15.55
CA TYR A 445 5.25 -11.59 -15.71
C TYR A 445 6.01 -11.17 -14.44
N ARG A 446 5.68 -10.00 -13.93
CA ARG A 446 6.27 -9.45 -12.70
C ARG A 446 6.00 -10.36 -11.50
N ALA A 447 4.77 -10.85 -11.34
CA ALA A 447 4.39 -11.79 -10.28
C ALA A 447 5.16 -13.12 -10.39
N LEU A 448 5.33 -13.64 -11.61
CA LEU A 448 6.10 -14.86 -11.85
C LEU A 448 7.57 -14.69 -11.46
N VAL A 449 8.22 -13.63 -11.94
CA VAL A 449 9.64 -13.35 -11.64
C VAL A 449 9.85 -13.09 -10.16
N ALA A 450 8.95 -12.35 -9.52
CA ALA A 450 8.99 -12.10 -8.07
C ALA A 450 8.83 -13.39 -7.27
N ALA A 451 7.82 -14.20 -7.58
CA ALA A 451 7.56 -15.45 -6.87
C ALA A 451 8.72 -16.46 -7.01
N LEU A 452 9.32 -16.56 -8.19
CA LEU A 452 10.50 -17.39 -8.43
C LEU A 452 11.70 -16.90 -7.63
N SER A 453 11.97 -15.58 -7.67
CA SER A 453 13.09 -14.97 -6.95
C SER A 453 12.94 -15.14 -5.43
N ASP A 454 11.76 -14.87 -4.91
CA ASP A 454 11.46 -15.00 -3.48
C ASP A 454 11.62 -16.47 -3.01
N TRP A 455 11.10 -17.41 -3.78
CA TRP A 455 11.22 -18.82 -3.44
C TRP A 455 12.69 -19.28 -3.49
N LEU A 456 13.44 -18.93 -4.53
CA LEU A 456 14.84 -19.32 -4.68
C LEU A 456 15.73 -18.71 -3.57
N LEU A 457 15.56 -17.43 -3.28
CA LEU A 457 16.34 -16.73 -2.27
C LEU A 457 15.98 -17.18 -0.83
N ALA A 458 14.78 -17.71 -0.62
CA ALA A 458 14.36 -18.24 0.67
C ALA A 458 14.98 -19.63 1.01
N GLY A 459 15.65 -20.30 0.06
CA GLY A 459 16.25 -21.64 0.24
C GLY A 459 17.65 -21.67 0.85
N GLY A 460 18.38 -20.54 0.93
CA GLY A 460 19.68 -20.49 1.59
C GLY A 460 19.55 -20.39 3.12
N GLU A 461 20.65 -20.56 3.85
CA GLU A 461 20.74 -20.32 5.31
C GLU A 461 20.42 -18.87 5.73
N GLY A 462 20.03 -18.02 4.76
CA GLY A 462 19.50 -16.68 4.96
C GLY A 462 18.09 -16.74 5.54
N ARG A 463 17.95 -16.34 6.79
CA ARG A 463 16.72 -16.23 7.57
C ARG A 463 15.56 -15.75 6.73
N ARG A 464 14.45 -16.50 6.75
CA ARG A 464 13.14 -15.98 6.39
C ARG A 464 12.78 -14.91 7.42
N GLU A 465 12.82 -13.66 7.02
CA GLU A 465 12.24 -12.58 7.83
C GLU A 465 10.77 -12.93 8.04
N ARG A 466 10.33 -12.97 9.30
CA ARG A 466 8.93 -13.26 9.64
C ARG A 466 8.03 -12.10 9.30
N PHE A 467 8.58 -10.90 9.24
CA PHE A 467 7.90 -9.68 8.86
C PHE A 467 8.88 -8.67 8.27
N ALA A 468 8.38 -7.80 7.42
CA ALA A 468 9.18 -6.73 6.82
C ALA A 468 8.33 -5.44 6.71
N PRO A 469 8.95 -4.26 6.71
CA PRO A 469 8.26 -3.02 6.41
C PRO A 469 7.80 -3.03 4.94
N VAL A 470 6.59 -2.53 4.69
CA VAL A 470 6.06 -2.37 3.33
C VAL A 470 6.78 -1.24 2.60
N THR A 471 7.08 -0.17 3.35
CA THR A 471 7.87 0.98 2.91
C THR A 471 8.92 1.28 3.96
N TYR A 472 10.10 1.69 3.52
CA TYR A 472 11.21 2.00 4.42
C TYR A 472 11.15 3.43 4.95
N GLU A 473 10.49 4.33 4.24
CA GLU A 473 10.19 5.68 4.67
C GLU A 473 8.71 6.00 4.51
N VAL A 474 8.19 6.83 5.42
CA VAL A 474 6.83 7.35 5.37
C VAL A 474 6.81 8.84 5.72
N PRO A 475 5.91 9.63 5.13
CA PRO A 475 5.70 11.02 5.51
C PRO A 475 5.29 11.16 6.99
N ASN A 476 5.55 12.33 7.56
CA ASN A 476 5.11 12.69 8.91
C ASN A 476 3.60 12.47 9.09
N GLY A 477 3.23 11.93 10.24
CA GLY A 477 1.84 11.64 10.57
C GLY A 477 1.26 10.39 9.92
N MET A 478 2.01 9.69 9.06
CA MET A 478 1.62 8.43 8.46
C MET A 478 2.18 7.24 9.26
N PRO A 479 1.47 6.11 9.34
CA PRO A 479 1.98 4.92 10.00
C PRO A 479 3.01 4.19 9.13
N LEU A 480 4.07 3.67 9.76
CA LEU A 480 4.88 2.61 9.17
C LEU A 480 4.06 1.33 9.12
N VAL A 481 3.90 0.78 7.95
CA VAL A 481 3.15 -0.45 7.71
C VAL A 481 4.12 -1.62 7.58
N TRP A 482 3.84 -2.68 8.35
CA TRP A 482 4.59 -3.93 8.36
C TRP A 482 3.73 -5.05 7.80
N ARG A 483 4.33 -5.98 7.10
CA ARG A 483 3.66 -7.17 6.57
C ARG A 483 4.30 -8.42 7.14
N TRP A 484 3.44 -9.35 7.58
CA TRP A 484 3.86 -10.69 7.93
C TRP A 484 4.24 -11.47 6.68
N THR A 485 5.44 -12.05 6.68
CA THR A 485 6.03 -12.84 5.58
C THR A 485 6.38 -14.25 6.04
N GLY A 486 6.24 -14.53 7.35
CA GLY A 486 6.50 -15.82 7.95
C GLY A 486 5.47 -16.89 7.58
N ALA A 487 5.85 -18.15 7.71
CA ALA A 487 4.92 -19.26 7.57
C ALA A 487 3.92 -19.29 8.76
N GLY A 488 2.66 -19.65 8.48
CA GLY A 488 1.60 -19.76 9.48
C GLY A 488 0.85 -18.46 9.74
N ALA A 489 -0.02 -18.49 10.74
CA ALA A 489 -0.83 -17.35 11.13
C ALA A 489 0.03 -16.21 11.68
N PRO A 490 -0.31 -14.93 11.39
CA PRO A 490 0.36 -13.79 11.96
C PRO A 490 0.34 -13.79 13.47
N GLN A 491 1.45 -13.40 14.10
CA GLN A 491 1.60 -13.35 15.56
C GLN A 491 2.16 -12.00 15.96
N ASP A 492 1.85 -11.55 17.16
CA ASP A 492 2.46 -10.35 17.73
C ASP A 492 3.99 -10.50 17.78
N ALA A 493 4.71 -9.47 17.31
CA ALA A 493 6.16 -9.47 17.24
C ALA A 493 6.75 -8.31 18.03
N PRO A 494 7.52 -8.57 19.10
CA PRO A 494 8.23 -7.52 19.81
C PRO A 494 9.34 -6.93 18.93
N LEU A 495 9.43 -5.60 18.93
CA LEU A 495 10.33 -4.82 18.11
C LEU A 495 11.13 -3.84 18.97
N SER A 496 12.44 -3.87 18.88
CA SER A 496 13.31 -2.81 19.42
C SER A 496 13.62 -1.80 18.30
N LEU A 497 13.53 -0.54 18.63
CA LEU A 497 13.79 0.60 17.77
C LEU A 497 14.87 1.48 18.42
N TRP A 498 15.84 1.94 17.64
CA TRP A 498 16.89 2.86 18.11
C TRP A 498 16.89 4.12 17.26
N GLU A 499 16.82 5.25 17.93
CA GLU A 499 16.97 6.58 17.35
C GLU A 499 18.02 7.35 18.14
N GLY A 500 19.09 7.84 17.49
CA GLY A 500 20.14 8.62 18.18
C GLY A 500 20.76 7.93 19.39
N GLY A 501 20.78 6.59 19.41
CA GLY A 501 21.31 5.80 20.54
C GLY A 501 20.28 5.50 21.64
N ARG A 502 19.06 6.02 21.57
CA ARG A 502 17.97 5.69 22.52
C ARG A 502 17.20 4.48 22.03
N GLU A 503 17.03 3.48 22.90
CA GLU A 503 16.18 2.31 22.63
C GLU A 503 14.74 2.61 23.03
N ARG A 504 13.81 2.26 22.14
CA ARG A 504 12.37 2.15 22.40
C ARG A 504 11.92 0.75 22.05
N ARG A 505 11.12 0.14 22.89
CA ARG A 505 10.50 -1.17 22.62
C ARG A 505 9.04 -0.97 22.28
N ASP A 506 8.60 -1.70 21.25
CA ASP A 506 7.21 -1.70 20.80
C ASP A 506 6.81 -3.14 20.41
N THR A 507 5.55 -3.36 20.09
CA THR A 507 5.05 -4.66 19.64
C THR A 507 4.23 -4.46 18.38
N LEU A 508 4.65 -5.10 17.30
CA LEU A 508 3.85 -5.17 16.07
C LEU A 508 2.70 -6.13 16.29
N ARG A 509 1.47 -5.61 16.25
CA ARG A 509 0.24 -6.39 16.33
C ARG A 509 -0.30 -6.59 14.95
N PHE A 510 -0.20 -7.81 14.45
CA PHE A 510 -0.65 -8.13 13.11
C PHE A 510 -2.14 -8.48 13.12
N ASP A 511 -2.89 -7.92 12.17
CA ASP A 511 -4.26 -8.32 11.91
C ASP A 511 -4.32 -9.69 11.17
N ALA A 512 -5.55 -10.18 10.93
CA ALA A 512 -5.76 -11.44 10.22
C ALA A 512 -5.20 -11.43 8.78
N GLY A 513 -5.03 -10.26 8.17
CA GLY A 513 -4.41 -10.06 6.86
C GLY A 513 -2.88 -9.99 6.89
N GLY A 514 -2.28 -10.13 8.09
CA GLY A 514 -0.83 -10.03 8.27
C GLY A 514 -0.29 -8.60 8.16
N ARG A 515 -1.08 -7.59 8.49
CA ARG A 515 -0.71 -6.18 8.47
C ARG A 515 -0.61 -5.65 9.89
N ALA A 516 0.46 -4.93 10.21
CA ALA A 516 0.62 -4.17 11.44
C ALA A 516 1.00 -2.72 11.14
N GLU A 517 0.55 -1.80 11.97
CA GLU A 517 0.85 -0.37 11.85
C GLU A 517 1.58 0.14 13.09
N LEU A 518 2.62 0.91 12.88
CA LEU A 518 3.38 1.56 13.94
C LEU A 518 3.51 3.05 13.63
N ARG A 519 3.15 3.92 14.59
CA ARG A 519 3.31 5.36 14.47
C ARG A 519 4.49 5.83 15.30
N LEU A 520 5.40 6.53 14.65
CA LEU A 520 6.62 7.08 15.24
C LEU A 520 6.69 8.60 14.95
N ALA A 521 7.44 9.31 15.75
CA ALA A 521 7.82 10.70 15.45
C ALA A 521 8.77 10.76 14.25
N PRO A 522 8.92 11.91 13.59
CA PRO A 522 9.94 12.09 12.56
C PRO A 522 11.33 11.73 13.07
N GLY A 523 12.04 10.87 12.32
CA GLY A 523 13.37 10.37 12.68
C GLY A 523 13.77 9.15 11.85
N VAL A 524 15.02 8.75 11.99
CA VAL A 524 15.58 7.54 11.37
C VAL A 524 15.79 6.49 12.44
N TYR A 525 15.13 5.35 12.28
CA TYR A 525 15.08 4.29 13.27
C TYR A 525 15.77 3.02 12.75
N ARG A 526 16.76 2.55 13.47
CA ARG A 526 17.19 1.15 13.33
C ARG A 526 16.21 0.27 14.06
N TYR A 527 15.84 -0.84 13.45
CA TYR A 527 14.96 -1.80 14.10
C TYR A 527 15.60 -3.18 14.19
N ALA A 528 15.24 -3.92 15.22
CA ALA A 528 15.49 -5.35 15.29
C ALA A 528 14.30 -6.05 15.97
N ALA A 529 13.91 -7.20 15.43
CA ALA A 529 12.97 -8.07 16.12
C ALA A 529 13.63 -8.64 17.38
N ALA A 530 12.93 -8.60 18.49
CA ALA A 530 13.36 -9.31 19.69
C ALA A 530 13.17 -10.81 19.47
N VAL A 531 14.29 -11.53 19.30
CA VAL A 531 14.31 -13.00 19.10
C VAL A 531 14.92 -13.65 20.32
N PRO A 532 14.41 -14.80 20.77
CA PRO A 532 15.09 -15.59 21.81
C PRO A 532 16.53 -15.92 21.37
N PRO A 533 17.50 -15.96 22.28
CA PRO A 533 18.91 -16.20 21.97
C PRO A 533 19.20 -17.50 21.17
N SER A 534 18.27 -18.47 21.23
CA SER A 534 18.38 -19.77 20.54
C SER A 534 18.15 -19.70 19.02
N ALA A 535 17.61 -18.61 18.48
CA ALA A 535 17.25 -18.47 17.07
C ALA A 535 18.17 -17.50 16.32
N GLY A 536 19.46 -17.55 16.60
CA GLY A 536 20.57 -16.88 15.87
C GLY A 536 20.21 -15.65 14.99
N GLY A 537 19.99 -14.43 15.55
CA GLY A 537 19.80 -13.09 14.95
C GLY A 537 18.40 -12.81 14.37
N GLY A 538 17.76 -11.73 14.82
CA GLY A 538 16.43 -11.28 14.39
C GLY A 538 16.44 -10.45 13.11
N GLU A 539 15.24 -10.23 12.56
CA GLU A 539 14.99 -9.25 11.51
C GLU A 539 15.52 -7.88 11.97
N ARG A 540 16.29 -7.23 11.13
CA ARG A 540 16.88 -5.92 11.43
C ARG A 540 17.00 -5.09 10.17
N GLY A 541 16.89 -3.78 10.32
CA GLY A 541 17.00 -2.86 9.20
C GLY A 541 16.89 -1.42 9.64
N LEU A 542 16.60 -0.56 8.68
CA LEU A 542 16.41 0.86 8.85
C LEU A 542 15.06 1.27 8.28
N VAL A 543 14.35 2.12 9.03
CA VAL A 543 13.13 2.78 8.56
C VAL A 543 13.19 4.24 8.95
N ALA A 544 12.45 5.09 8.23
CA ALA A 544 12.41 6.51 8.51
C ALA A 544 10.96 7.02 8.53
N VAL A 545 10.70 7.95 9.44
CA VAL A 545 9.56 8.84 9.38
C VAL A 545 10.10 10.22 9.00
N GLU A 546 9.68 10.73 7.88
CA GLU A 546 10.17 12.00 7.36
C GLU A 546 9.62 13.19 8.16
N THR A 547 10.27 14.32 8.11
CA THR A 547 9.67 15.60 8.52
C THR A 547 8.64 16.07 7.50
N TYR A 548 8.82 15.69 6.24
CA TYR A 548 7.91 15.96 5.13
C TYR A 548 6.50 15.42 5.37
N SER A 549 5.51 16.18 4.93
CA SER A 549 4.13 15.71 4.76
C SER A 549 3.50 16.44 3.59
N ASP A 550 2.65 15.76 2.81
CA ASP A 550 1.84 16.41 1.76
C ASP A 550 0.90 17.49 2.33
N GLU A 551 0.57 17.39 3.61
CA GLU A 551 -0.27 18.34 4.36
C GLU A 551 0.44 19.69 4.60
N TRP A 552 1.76 19.76 4.48
CA TRP A 552 2.50 21.03 4.61
C TRP A 552 2.29 21.95 3.40
N ARG A 553 2.14 21.37 2.20
CA ARG A 553 2.04 22.13 0.96
C ARG A 553 0.79 23.00 0.87
N PRO A 554 0.84 24.13 0.15
CA PRO A 554 -0.36 24.91 -0.16
C PRO A 554 -1.34 24.05 -0.94
N ALA A 555 -2.54 23.84 -0.40
CA ALA A 555 -3.60 23.09 -1.07
C ALA A 555 -4.77 24.01 -1.39
N THR A 556 -5.41 23.78 -2.53
CA THR A 556 -6.71 24.39 -2.83
C THR A 556 -7.78 23.66 -2.01
N PRO A 557 -8.63 24.37 -1.24
CA PRO A 557 -9.72 23.73 -0.53
C PRO A 557 -10.59 22.90 -1.47
N ALA A 558 -10.72 21.61 -1.18
CA ALA A 558 -11.57 20.69 -1.94
C ALA A 558 -13.04 20.77 -1.48
N LEU A 559 -13.27 21.31 -0.27
CA LEU A 559 -14.59 21.52 0.28
C LEU A 559 -14.89 23.01 0.44
N ALA A 560 -16.12 23.39 0.08
CA ALA A 560 -16.66 24.72 0.33
C ALA A 560 -17.51 24.74 1.61
N PRO A 561 -17.70 25.90 2.26
CA PRO A 561 -18.63 26.03 3.37
C PRO A 561 -20.04 25.59 2.97
N GLN A 562 -20.70 24.82 3.85
CA GLN A 562 -22.00 24.23 3.60
C GLN A 562 -22.90 24.36 4.83
N ALA A 563 -24.17 24.74 4.64
CA ALA A 563 -25.12 24.90 5.74
C ALA A 563 -25.56 23.57 6.38
N GLY A 564 -25.42 22.46 5.67
CA GLY A 564 -25.91 21.14 6.07
C GLY A 564 -27.42 20.98 5.93
N LEU A 565 -27.89 19.76 6.01
CA LEU A 565 -29.30 19.45 6.06
C LEU A 565 -29.85 19.72 7.47
N PRO A 566 -31.06 20.26 7.60
CA PRO A 566 -31.68 20.43 8.91
C PRO A 566 -31.83 19.07 9.59
N ALA A 567 -31.40 18.98 10.84
CA ALA A 567 -31.48 17.76 11.61
C ALA A 567 -32.94 17.45 11.93
N ALA A 568 -33.55 16.61 11.13
CA ALA A 568 -34.84 16.03 11.41
C ALA A 568 -34.63 14.73 12.20
N ARG A 569 -34.88 14.75 13.50
CA ARG A 569 -34.90 13.51 14.28
C ARG A 569 -36.20 12.79 13.99
N VAL A 570 -36.13 11.72 13.24
CA VAL A 570 -37.26 10.81 13.08
C VAL A 570 -37.35 9.96 14.36
N VAL A 571 -38.26 10.32 15.25
CA VAL A 571 -38.59 9.50 16.41
C VAL A 571 -39.63 8.48 15.96
N ILE A 572 -39.24 7.21 15.94
CA ILE A 572 -40.14 6.11 15.68
C ILE A 572 -40.77 5.71 17.02
N GLY A 573 -42.00 6.14 17.25
CA GLY A 573 -42.77 5.73 18.44
C GLY A 573 -43.83 4.71 18.06
N GLY A 574 -44.05 3.73 18.90
CA GLY A 574 -45.17 2.81 18.75
C GLY A 574 -46.50 3.42 19.23
N LEU A 575 -47.64 3.04 18.65
CA LEU A 575 -48.94 3.41 19.19
C LEU A 575 -49.14 2.93 20.64
N ARG A 576 -48.43 1.89 21.06
CA ARG A 576 -48.44 1.39 22.43
C ARG A 576 -47.96 2.44 23.46
N ASP A 577 -47.12 3.37 23.08
CA ASP A 577 -46.63 4.46 23.93
C ASP A 577 -47.68 5.56 24.17
N ARG A 578 -48.83 5.47 23.51
CA ARG A 578 -49.94 6.41 23.64
C ARG A 578 -50.92 5.94 24.72
N TRP A 579 -50.68 6.32 25.98
CA TRP A 579 -51.45 5.94 27.16
C TRP A 579 -52.96 6.12 26.97
N TRP A 580 -53.40 7.13 26.18
CA TRP A 580 -54.82 7.44 25.96
C TRP A 580 -55.54 6.32 25.17
N LEU A 581 -54.86 5.55 24.31
CA LEU A 581 -55.46 4.38 23.63
C LEU A 581 -55.79 3.27 24.64
N PHE A 582 -54.99 3.08 25.65
CA PHE A 582 -55.23 2.14 26.72
C PHE A 582 -56.44 2.63 27.56
N VAL A 583 -56.47 3.92 27.91
CA VAL A 583 -57.59 4.53 28.63
C VAL A 583 -58.89 4.41 27.83
N LEU A 584 -58.83 4.68 26.54
CA LEU A 584 -59.98 4.53 25.64
C LEU A 584 -60.57 3.10 25.66
N ALA A 585 -59.68 2.09 25.57
CA ALA A 585 -60.10 0.69 25.62
C ALA A 585 -60.77 0.35 26.97
N VAL A 586 -60.16 0.75 28.08
CA VAL A 586 -60.68 0.50 29.43
C VAL A 586 -62.03 1.21 29.65
N VAL A 587 -62.12 2.53 29.28
CA VAL A 587 -63.35 3.30 29.43
C VAL A 587 -64.49 2.71 28.56
N ALA A 588 -64.20 2.31 27.34
CA ALA A 588 -65.19 1.70 26.45
C ALA A 588 -65.72 0.38 27.01
N LEU A 589 -64.86 -0.47 27.57
CA LEU A 589 -65.25 -1.73 28.22
C LEU A 589 -66.03 -1.46 29.53
N ALA A 590 -65.59 -0.51 30.33
CA ALA A 590 -66.30 -0.14 31.56
C ALA A 590 -67.70 0.45 31.25
N ALA A 591 -67.82 1.29 30.24
CA ALA A 591 -69.09 1.84 29.79
C ALA A 591 -70.02 0.74 29.23
N GLU A 592 -69.50 -0.22 28.44
CA GLU A 592 -70.26 -1.37 27.95
C GLU A 592 -70.79 -2.20 29.15
N TRP A 593 -69.90 -2.50 30.13
CA TRP A 593 -70.25 -3.28 31.32
C TRP A 593 -71.35 -2.55 32.15
N ALA A 594 -71.18 -1.27 32.44
CA ALA A 594 -72.14 -0.49 33.20
C ALA A 594 -73.52 -0.40 32.47
N TRP A 595 -73.49 -0.25 31.16
CA TRP A 595 -74.72 -0.22 30.36
C TRP A 595 -75.45 -1.54 30.36
N ARG A 596 -74.74 -2.71 30.18
CA ARG A 596 -75.29 -4.05 30.30
C ARG A 596 -75.94 -4.28 31.65
N ARG A 597 -75.23 -3.88 32.74
CA ARG A 597 -75.75 -4.03 34.10
C ARG A 597 -77.02 -3.26 34.33
N ARG A 598 -77.12 -2.01 33.79
CA ARG A 598 -78.36 -1.20 33.86
C ARG A 598 -79.52 -1.79 33.07
N GLN A 599 -79.27 -2.59 32.05
CA GLN A 599 -80.28 -3.20 31.20
C GLN A 599 -80.63 -4.66 31.64
N GLY A 600 -80.04 -5.14 32.74
CA GLY A 600 -80.28 -6.52 33.23
C GLY A 600 -79.75 -7.61 32.28
N LEU A 601 -78.78 -7.27 31.44
CA LEU A 601 -78.14 -8.21 30.51
C LEU A 601 -76.89 -8.79 31.17
N PRO A 602 -76.61 -10.12 31.00
CA PRO A 602 -75.40 -10.77 31.57
C PRO A 602 -74.10 -10.20 30.94
#